data_974545bc33ea1d3e85497e69bad4cd6b
#
_entry.id   974545bc33ea1d3e85497e69bad4cd6b
#
_cell.length_a   1.000
_cell.length_b   1.000
_cell.length_c   1.000
_cell.angle_alpha   90.00
_cell.angle_beta   90.00
_cell.angle_gamma   90.00
#
_symmetry.space_group_name_H-M   'P 1'
#
loop_
_entity.id
_entity.type
_entity.pdbx_description
1 polymer ?
#
loop_
_entity_poly.entity_id
_entity_poly.type
_entity_poly.pdbx_seq_one_letter_code
_entity_poly.pdbx_strand_id
1 'polypeptide(L)'
;MSEIADDNLGFVECWNEILTPKWIRFRHLLSGNGKIHSDIAYGDFGIREGDKVLDIGCGFGETALEIARIVGPSGEVVGIDCTDSFVDVASRERDEAGVRNVRYEVGDAQVCNLPEAYFDVAYSRFGVMFFQSAVRALRNAHYALKPGGKVCLIVWRSLADNPCWGAAKEVVLRHLPPPGDQGSTCGPGPFSMASEETDRAMLEAAGFSEVEVFKRIDAEVCVGVDLEQAIDYQILVGPSGEIVREAGEEGQRKLPEIRSDLGELMASYLRTDGVFMPSSTWAIMARKG
;
A
#
# COMPACT_ATOMS: atom_id res chain seq x y z
N MET A 1 -14.07 1.19 20.60
CA MET A 1 -12.97 0.44 19.99
C MET A 1 -13.48 -0.05 18.65
N SER A 2 -12.81 0.26 17.56
CA SER A 2 -13.13 -0.28 16.24
C SER A 2 -13.01 -1.80 16.29
N GLU A 3 -13.98 -2.50 15.74
CA GLU A 3 -13.99 -3.95 15.67
C GLU A 3 -12.84 -4.41 14.76
N ILE A 4 -11.97 -5.29 15.24
CA ILE A 4 -10.93 -5.93 14.44
C ILE A 4 -11.34 -7.39 14.29
N ALA A 5 -11.26 -7.93 13.09
CA ALA A 5 -11.56 -9.34 12.85
C ALA A 5 -10.57 -10.23 13.63
N ASP A 6 -11.08 -11.26 14.32
CA ASP A 6 -10.26 -12.17 15.15
C ASP A 6 -9.09 -12.78 14.35
N ASP A 7 -9.32 -13.11 13.09
CA ASP A 7 -8.33 -13.66 12.17
C ASP A 7 -7.34 -12.63 11.62
N ASN A 8 -7.55 -11.32 11.88
CA ASN A 8 -6.68 -10.22 11.46
C ASN A 8 -5.86 -9.61 12.63
N LEU A 9 -6.14 -10.00 13.87
CA LEU A 9 -5.48 -9.41 15.06
C LEU A 9 -3.96 -9.47 14.96
N GLY A 10 -3.38 -10.62 14.63
CA GLY A 10 -1.93 -10.78 14.54
C GLY A 10 -1.29 -9.92 13.45
N PHE A 11 -1.99 -9.65 12.35
CA PHE A 11 -1.49 -8.76 11.30
C PHE A 11 -1.57 -7.30 11.70
N VAL A 12 -2.65 -6.90 12.39
CA VAL A 12 -2.80 -5.54 12.93
C VAL A 12 -1.72 -5.26 13.98
N GLU A 13 -1.45 -6.20 14.87
CA GLU A 13 -0.35 -6.09 15.85
C GLU A 13 1.01 -5.95 15.15
N CYS A 14 1.28 -6.80 14.14
CA CYS A 14 2.51 -6.74 13.38
C CYS A 14 2.68 -5.38 12.65
N TRP A 15 1.60 -4.83 12.08
CA TRP A 15 1.61 -3.50 11.50
C TRP A 15 1.98 -2.44 12.55
N ASN A 16 1.30 -2.43 13.68
CA ASN A 16 1.51 -1.44 14.72
C ASN A 16 2.92 -1.53 15.35
N GLU A 17 3.42 -2.73 15.64
CA GLU A 17 4.65 -2.91 16.40
C GLU A 17 5.91 -3.00 15.52
N ILE A 18 5.82 -3.64 14.36
CA ILE A 18 6.99 -3.97 13.53
C ILE A 18 7.12 -3.05 12.32
N LEU A 19 6.04 -2.86 11.57
CA LEU A 19 6.11 -2.14 10.30
C LEU A 19 6.02 -0.62 10.48
N THR A 20 5.19 -0.13 11.36
CA THR A 20 4.98 1.31 11.57
C THR A 20 6.27 2.10 11.82
N PRO A 21 7.22 1.70 12.69
CA PRO A 21 8.46 2.44 12.86
C PRO A 21 9.28 2.55 11.58
N LYS A 22 9.27 1.50 10.77
CA LYS A 22 9.98 1.46 9.47
C LYS A 22 9.30 2.38 8.45
N TRP A 23 7.96 2.37 8.39
CA TRP A 23 7.17 3.25 7.51
C TRP A 23 7.35 4.71 7.86
N ILE A 24 7.38 5.07 9.14
CA ILE A 24 7.65 6.45 9.60
C ILE A 24 9.06 6.88 9.16
N ARG A 25 10.06 6.02 9.36
CA ARG A 25 11.46 6.32 8.97
C ARG A 25 11.61 6.62 7.48
N PHE A 26 10.93 5.86 6.62
CA PHE A 26 11.04 5.96 5.17
C PHE A 26 9.83 6.61 4.50
N ARG A 27 9.00 7.30 5.27
CA ARG A 27 7.78 7.91 4.77
C ARG A 27 8.01 8.79 3.55
N HIS A 28 9.06 9.60 3.56
CA HIS A 28 9.38 10.51 2.46
C HIS A 28 9.61 9.78 1.12
N LEU A 29 10.15 8.55 1.14
CA LEU A 29 10.27 7.70 -0.05
C LEU A 29 8.93 7.05 -0.41
N LEU A 30 8.27 6.44 0.56
CA LEU A 30 7.02 5.70 0.35
C LEU A 30 5.90 6.60 -0.20
N SER A 31 5.72 7.79 0.39
CA SER A 31 4.70 8.75 -0.04
C SER A 31 4.99 9.29 -1.46
N GLY A 32 6.22 9.70 -1.72
CA GLY A 32 6.64 10.19 -3.03
C GLY A 32 6.47 9.14 -4.13
N ASN A 33 6.93 7.92 -3.87
CA ASN A 33 6.82 6.79 -4.79
C ASN A 33 5.36 6.44 -5.07
N GLY A 34 4.52 6.40 -4.05
CA GLY A 34 3.10 6.13 -4.21
C GLY A 34 2.39 7.20 -5.07
N LYS A 35 2.75 8.47 -4.85
CA LYS A 35 2.17 9.59 -5.58
C LYS A 35 2.40 9.51 -7.09
N ILE A 36 3.58 9.09 -7.54
CA ILE A 36 3.89 8.94 -8.97
C ILE A 36 2.85 8.05 -9.67
N HIS A 37 2.51 6.90 -9.05
CA HIS A 37 1.52 5.98 -9.61
C HIS A 37 0.09 6.56 -9.56
N SER A 38 -0.27 7.26 -8.47
CA SER A 38 -1.58 7.90 -8.35
C SER A 38 -1.80 8.98 -9.38
N ASP A 39 -0.83 9.87 -9.60
CA ASP A 39 -0.95 10.98 -10.55
C ASP A 39 -1.25 10.50 -11.97
N ILE A 40 -0.70 9.33 -12.35
CA ILE A 40 -0.96 8.71 -13.65
C ILE A 40 -2.37 8.09 -13.70
N ALA A 41 -2.87 7.56 -12.57
CA ALA A 41 -4.13 6.81 -12.50
C ALA A 41 -5.37 7.69 -12.29
N TYR A 42 -5.26 8.84 -11.61
CA TYR A 42 -6.41 9.65 -11.22
C TYR A 42 -7.30 10.06 -12.42
N GLY A 43 -6.70 10.37 -13.56
CA GLY A 43 -7.46 10.72 -14.76
C GLY A 43 -8.38 9.60 -15.26
N ASP A 44 -7.91 8.35 -15.17
CA ASP A 44 -8.68 7.18 -15.61
C ASP A 44 -9.75 6.79 -14.58
N PHE A 45 -9.48 6.99 -13.29
CA PHE A 45 -10.42 6.70 -12.24
C PHE A 45 -11.66 7.60 -12.25
N GLY A 46 -11.56 8.80 -12.84
CA GLY A 46 -12.69 9.70 -13.02
C GLY A 46 -13.39 10.04 -11.70
N ILE A 47 -12.62 10.32 -10.64
CA ILE A 47 -13.11 10.92 -9.39
C ILE A 47 -13.46 12.37 -9.70
N ARG A 48 -14.61 12.86 -9.19
CA ARG A 48 -15.19 14.14 -9.58
C ARG A 48 -15.48 15.03 -8.39
N GLU A 49 -15.65 16.32 -8.65
CA GLU A 49 -16.17 17.27 -7.67
C GLU A 49 -17.53 16.78 -7.12
N GLY A 50 -17.68 16.83 -5.80
CA GLY A 50 -18.86 16.39 -5.08
C GLY A 50 -18.90 14.90 -4.73
N ASP A 51 -17.98 14.07 -5.22
CA ASP A 51 -17.94 12.65 -4.89
C ASP A 51 -17.67 12.44 -3.39
N LYS A 52 -18.28 11.43 -2.81
CA LYS A 52 -17.95 10.87 -1.50
C LYS A 52 -17.04 9.67 -1.69
N VAL A 53 -15.85 9.74 -1.13
CA VAL A 53 -14.79 8.74 -1.35
C VAL A 53 -14.40 8.06 -0.04
N LEU A 54 -14.32 6.72 -0.07
CA LEU A 54 -13.74 5.89 0.98
C LEU A 54 -12.30 5.56 0.60
N ASP A 55 -11.30 6.00 1.39
CA ASP A 55 -9.89 5.65 1.20
C ASP A 55 -9.52 4.49 2.14
N ILE A 56 -9.29 3.30 1.58
CA ILE A 56 -9.09 2.03 2.30
C ILE A 56 -7.61 1.77 2.48
N GLY A 57 -7.15 1.68 3.73
CA GLY A 57 -5.73 1.62 4.07
C GLY A 57 -5.07 2.97 3.77
N CYS A 58 -5.64 4.05 4.33
CA CYS A 58 -5.26 5.42 4.01
C CYS A 58 -3.87 5.83 4.53
N GLY A 59 -3.25 5.02 5.40
CA GLY A 59 -1.94 5.28 5.97
C GLY A 59 -1.84 6.66 6.61
N PHE A 60 -0.81 7.42 6.22
CA PHE A 60 -0.59 8.81 6.70
C PHE A 60 -1.54 9.85 6.07
N GLY A 61 -2.53 9.43 5.28
CA GLY A 61 -3.59 10.29 4.76
C GLY A 61 -3.24 11.12 3.52
N GLU A 62 -2.08 10.91 2.89
CA GLU A 62 -1.68 11.69 1.69
C GLU A 62 -2.69 11.52 0.55
N THR A 63 -3.15 10.28 0.27
CA THR A 63 -4.16 9.99 -0.75
C THR A 63 -5.48 10.67 -0.46
N ALA A 64 -5.95 10.59 0.78
CA ALA A 64 -7.18 11.25 1.19
C ALA A 64 -7.12 12.77 1.00
N LEU A 65 -5.98 13.41 1.33
CA LEU A 65 -5.77 14.84 1.10
C LEU A 65 -5.67 15.20 -0.39
N GLU A 66 -5.08 14.35 -1.22
CA GLU A 66 -5.04 14.52 -2.67
C GLU A 66 -6.45 14.44 -3.27
N ILE A 67 -7.21 13.40 -2.91
CA ILE A 67 -8.58 13.18 -3.35
C ILE A 67 -9.51 14.30 -2.87
N ALA A 68 -9.32 14.79 -1.65
CA ALA A 68 -10.11 15.90 -1.10
C ALA A 68 -10.04 17.18 -1.94
N ARG A 69 -8.88 17.43 -2.58
CA ARG A 69 -8.73 18.56 -3.52
C ARG A 69 -9.50 18.32 -4.83
N ILE A 70 -9.59 17.05 -5.27
CA ILE A 70 -10.32 16.67 -6.49
C ILE A 70 -11.83 16.80 -6.26
N VAL A 71 -12.33 16.26 -5.13
CA VAL A 71 -13.77 16.26 -4.84
C VAL A 71 -14.28 17.62 -4.37
N GLY A 72 -13.38 18.53 -3.98
CA GLY A 72 -13.73 19.89 -3.59
C GLY A 72 -14.58 19.98 -2.31
N PRO A 73 -15.03 21.19 -1.94
CA PRO A 73 -15.72 21.42 -0.67
C PRO A 73 -17.13 20.81 -0.59
N SER A 74 -17.71 20.39 -1.71
CA SER A 74 -19.00 19.70 -1.78
C SER A 74 -18.87 18.18 -1.66
N GLY A 75 -17.67 17.64 -1.84
CA GLY A 75 -17.35 16.23 -1.66
C GLY A 75 -16.85 15.91 -0.26
N GLU A 76 -16.63 14.63 0.00
CA GLU A 76 -16.16 14.12 1.30
C GLU A 76 -15.18 12.98 1.08
N VAL A 77 -14.13 12.89 1.92
CA VAL A 77 -13.25 11.73 1.95
C VAL A 77 -13.23 11.15 3.37
N VAL A 78 -13.38 9.84 3.46
CA VAL A 78 -13.25 9.07 4.70
C VAL A 78 -12.09 8.12 4.54
N GLY A 79 -11.01 8.32 5.29
CA GLY A 79 -9.87 7.42 5.33
C GLY A 79 -10.01 6.42 6.48
N ILE A 80 -9.75 5.14 6.21
CA ILE A 80 -9.71 4.08 7.22
C ILE A 80 -8.37 3.39 7.18
N ASP A 81 -7.75 3.23 8.36
CA ASP A 81 -6.54 2.44 8.56
C ASP A 81 -6.58 1.73 9.90
N CYS A 82 -5.96 0.56 10.01
CA CYS A 82 -5.90 -0.19 11.27
C CYS A 82 -4.78 0.28 12.20
N THR A 83 -3.95 1.23 11.76
CA THR A 83 -2.77 1.71 12.48
C THR A 83 -3.05 3.06 13.13
N ASP A 84 -3.21 3.08 14.45
CA ASP A 84 -3.56 4.28 15.23
C ASP A 84 -2.60 5.44 14.95
N SER A 85 -1.29 5.18 14.98
CA SER A 85 -0.27 6.22 14.78
C SER A 85 -0.28 6.82 13.37
N PHE A 86 -0.71 6.08 12.35
CA PHE A 86 -0.89 6.62 11.00
C PHE A 86 -2.07 7.57 10.97
N VAL A 87 -3.20 7.18 11.55
CA VAL A 87 -4.42 7.99 11.64
C VAL A 87 -4.19 9.27 12.45
N ASP A 88 -3.41 9.20 13.52
CA ASP A 88 -3.02 10.37 14.33
C ASP A 88 -2.20 11.36 13.51
N VAL A 89 -1.22 10.88 12.74
CA VAL A 89 -0.43 11.73 11.83
C VAL A 89 -1.32 12.33 10.75
N ALA A 90 -2.15 11.52 10.10
CA ALA A 90 -3.07 11.95 9.05
C ALA A 90 -4.04 13.05 9.55
N SER A 91 -4.59 12.88 10.76
CA SER A 91 -5.50 13.83 11.38
C SER A 91 -4.83 15.16 11.69
N ARG A 92 -3.62 15.13 12.24
CA ARG A 92 -2.84 16.32 12.53
C ARG A 92 -2.49 17.09 11.25
N GLU A 93 -2.00 16.41 10.22
CA GLU A 93 -1.63 17.04 8.95
C GLU A 93 -2.82 17.61 8.20
N ARG A 94 -3.99 16.95 8.26
CA ARG A 94 -5.25 17.50 7.77
C ARG A 94 -5.58 18.83 8.46
N ASP A 95 -5.46 18.89 9.79
CA ASP A 95 -5.78 20.08 10.58
C ASP A 95 -4.79 21.21 10.29
N GLU A 96 -3.49 20.92 10.20
CA GLU A 96 -2.45 21.87 9.80
C GLU A 96 -2.66 22.42 8.38
N ALA A 97 -3.13 21.57 7.46
CA ALA A 97 -3.47 21.99 6.09
C ALA A 97 -4.83 22.71 5.99
N GLY A 98 -5.61 22.79 7.07
CA GLY A 98 -6.93 23.42 7.10
C GLY A 98 -7.99 22.74 6.25
N VAL A 99 -7.80 21.45 5.90
CA VAL A 99 -8.71 20.67 5.08
C VAL A 99 -9.88 20.17 5.94
N ARG A 100 -11.12 20.44 5.52
CA ARG A 100 -12.31 20.17 6.34
C ARG A 100 -13.20 19.05 5.79
N ASN A 101 -13.01 18.65 4.55
CA ASN A 101 -13.81 17.62 3.88
C ASN A 101 -13.14 16.22 3.93
N VAL A 102 -12.22 16.02 4.89
CA VAL A 102 -11.59 14.72 5.17
C VAL A 102 -11.80 14.37 6.63
N ARG A 103 -12.13 13.12 6.90
CA ARG A 103 -12.04 12.53 8.24
C ARG A 103 -11.32 11.19 8.18
N TYR A 104 -10.67 10.83 9.28
CA TYR A 104 -9.96 9.57 9.41
C TYR A 104 -10.53 8.75 10.55
N GLU A 105 -10.58 7.44 10.37
CA GLU A 105 -11.10 6.49 11.35
C GLU A 105 -10.11 5.33 11.51
N VAL A 106 -9.82 4.96 12.75
CA VAL A 106 -9.06 3.73 13.05
C VAL A 106 -10.00 2.56 12.92
N GLY A 107 -9.67 1.58 12.09
CA GLY A 107 -10.52 0.40 11.93
C GLY A 107 -9.99 -0.62 10.93
N ASP A 108 -10.44 -1.86 11.11
CA ASP A 108 -10.21 -2.93 10.15
C ASP A 108 -11.26 -2.84 9.03
N ALA A 109 -10.82 -2.49 7.83
CA ALA A 109 -11.68 -2.34 6.66
C ALA A 109 -12.46 -3.62 6.31
N GLN A 110 -12.04 -4.79 6.82
CA GLN A 110 -12.73 -6.06 6.58
C GLN A 110 -14.05 -6.18 7.37
N VAL A 111 -14.17 -5.47 8.51
CA VAL A 111 -15.32 -5.62 9.44
C VAL A 111 -15.85 -4.30 10.01
N CYS A 112 -15.18 -3.17 9.76
CA CYS A 112 -15.64 -1.88 10.25
C CYS A 112 -17.06 -1.57 9.74
N ASN A 113 -17.83 -0.89 10.57
CA ASN A 113 -19.21 -0.54 10.22
C ASN A 113 -19.24 0.65 9.26
N LEU A 114 -19.46 0.37 7.98
CA LEU A 114 -19.60 1.37 6.93
C LEU A 114 -21.07 1.68 6.65
N PRO A 115 -21.42 2.93 6.31
CA PRO A 115 -22.78 3.28 5.91
C PRO A 115 -23.12 2.63 4.56
N GLU A 116 -24.31 2.00 4.48
CA GLU A 116 -24.78 1.37 3.25
C GLU A 116 -25.02 2.41 2.15
N ALA A 117 -24.58 2.09 0.91
CA ALA A 117 -24.84 2.87 -0.30
C ALA A 117 -24.54 4.38 -0.15
N TYR A 118 -23.42 4.72 0.47
CA TYR A 118 -23.08 6.10 0.81
C TYR A 118 -22.00 6.71 -0.08
N PHE A 119 -21.00 5.91 -0.49
CA PHE A 119 -19.85 6.39 -1.25
C PHE A 119 -20.06 6.25 -2.76
N ASP A 120 -19.54 7.20 -3.51
CA ASP A 120 -19.48 7.17 -4.96
C ASP A 120 -18.27 6.35 -5.42
N VAL A 121 -17.16 6.45 -4.68
CA VAL A 121 -15.90 5.78 -4.98
C VAL A 121 -15.32 5.15 -3.71
N ALA A 122 -14.81 3.92 -3.80
CA ALA A 122 -13.87 3.35 -2.85
C ALA A 122 -12.48 3.36 -3.51
N TYR A 123 -11.47 3.81 -2.78
CA TYR A 123 -10.11 3.95 -3.28
C TYR A 123 -9.13 3.20 -2.38
N SER A 124 -8.09 2.61 -2.93
CA SER A 124 -6.96 2.09 -2.14
C SER A 124 -5.67 2.15 -2.96
N ARG A 125 -4.63 2.75 -2.39
CA ARG A 125 -3.27 2.73 -2.93
C ARG A 125 -2.36 1.93 -2.02
N PHE A 126 -1.94 0.76 -2.47
CA PHE A 126 -1.04 -0.15 -1.74
C PHE A 126 -1.53 -0.60 -0.35
N GLY A 127 -2.84 -0.41 -0.04
CA GLY A 127 -3.41 -0.83 1.24
C GLY A 127 -4.00 -2.24 1.19
N VAL A 128 -4.96 -2.46 0.29
CA VAL A 128 -5.80 -3.67 0.26
C VAL A 128 -5.02 -4.98 0.11
N MET A 129 -3.86 -4.96 -0.51
CA MET A 129 -3.02 -6.14 -0.72
C MET A 129 -2.38 -6.69 0.58
N PHE A 130 -2.38 -5.92 1.68
CA PHE A 130 -1.86 -6.37 2.97
C PHE A 130 -2.92 -6.96 3.90
N PHE A 131 -4.20 -6.92 3.53
CA PHE A 131 -5.26 -7.41 4.39
C PHE A 131 -5.28 -8.93 4.43
N GLN A 132 -5.61 -9.50 5.58
CA GLN A 132 -5.76 -10.94 5.74
C GLN A 132 -6.74 -11.52 4.71
N SER A 133 -7.82 -10.79 4.44
CA SER A 133 -8.75 -11.09 3.37
C SER A 133 -9.12 -9.84 2.58
N ALA A 134 -8.40 -9.58 1.47
CA ALA A 134 -8.75 -8.52 0.53
C ALA A 134 -10.21 -8.60 0.06
N VAL A 135 -10.72 -9.82 -0.16
CA VAL A 135 -12.12 -10.05 -0.58
C VAL A 135 -13.12 -9.55 0.47
N ARG A 136 -12.85 -9.73 1.78
CA ARG A 136 -13.75 -9.23 2.84
C ARG A 136 -13.78 -7.70 2.85
N ALA A 137 -12.62 -7.06 2.78
CA ALA A 137 -12.54 -5.60 2.73
C ALA A 137 -13.20 -5.01 1.47
N LEU A 138 -12.96 -5.62 0.31
CA LEU A 138 -13.60 -5.23 -0.94
C LEU A 138 -15.12 -5.45 -0.91
N ARG A 139 -15.61 -6.51 -0.24
CA ARG A 139 -17.06 -6.75 -0.04
C ARG A 139 -17.68 -5.71 0.88
N ASN A 140 -16.98 -5.31 1.94
CA ASN A 140 -17.43 -4.24 2.83
C ASN A 140 -17.47 -2.90 2.09
N ALA A 141 -16.44 -2.60 1.28
CA ALA A 141 -16.45 -1.44 0.38
C ALA A 141 -17.61 -1.49 -0.64
N HIS A 142 -17.86 -2.66 -1.24
CA HIS A 142 -18.99 -2.84 -2.15
C HIS A 142 -20.34 -2.57 -1.46
N TYR A 143 -20.52 -3.04 -0.22
CA TYR A 143 -21.73 -2.71 0.58
C TYR A 143 -21.89 -1.19 0.74
N ALA A 144 -20.80 -0.49 1.05
CA ALA A 144 -20.81 0.94 1.29
C ALA A 144 -20.92 1.81 0.03
N LEU A 145 -20.62 1.26 -1.16
CA LEU A 145 -20.78 1.96 -2.43
C LEU A 145 -22.25 2.08 -2.81
N LYS A 146 -22.62 3.22 -3.40
CA LYS A 146 -23.90 3.43 -4.08
C LYS A 146 -24.04 2.47 -5.28
N PRO A 147 -25.28 2.14 -5.72
CA PRO A 147 -25.48 1.51 -7.02
C PRO A 147 -24.76 2.30 -8.13
N GLY A 148 -24.02 1.63 -9.00
CA GLY A 148 -23.17 2.27 -10.01
C GLY A 148 -21.87 2.91 -9.48
N GLY A 149 -21.63 2.89 -8.18
CA GLY A 149 -20.37 3.29 -7.57
C GLY A 149 -19.22 2.36 -7.97
N LYS A 150 -18.00 2.78 -7.72
CA LYS A 150 -16.82 2.05 -8.22
C LYS A 150 -15.73 1.90 -7.15
N VAL A 151 -14.94 0.85 -7.29
CA VAL A 151 -13.66 0.70 -6.58
C VAL A 151 -12.52 1.02 -7.52
N CYS A 152 -11.51 1.74 -7.00
CA CYS A 152 -10.29 2.14 -7.71
C CYS A 152 -9.09 1.69 -6.88
N LEU A 153 -8.24 0.84 -7.44
CA LEU A 153 -7.10 0.26 -6.73
C LEU A 153 -5.80 0.56 -7.46
N ILE A 154 -4.73 0.80 -6.70
CA ILE A 154 -3.35 0.76 -7.18
C ILE A 154 -2.62 -0.30 -6.37
N VAL A 155 -2.14 -1.34 -7.05
CA VAL A 155 -1.46 -2.49 -6.44
C VAL A 155 -0.18 -2.82 -7.20
N TRP A 156 0.80 -3.43 -6.53
CA TRP A 156 2.01 -3.88 -7.21
C TRP A 156 1.72 -5.00 -8.20
N ARG A 157 2.34 -4.94 -9.35
CA ARG A 157 2.48 -6.08 -10.26
C ARG A 157 3.45 -7.09 -9.69
N SER A 158 3.76 -8.14 -10.44
CA SER A 158 4.64 -9.21 -9.97
C SER A 158 6.00 -8.69 -9.47
N LEU A 159 6.63 -9.43 -8.59
CA LEU A 159 7.97 -9.10 -8.10
C LEU A 159 8.99 -8.98 -9.24
N ALA A 160 8.83 -9.79 -10.29
CA ALA A 160 9.68 -9.74 -11.49
C ALA A 160 9.51 -8.42 -12.28
N ASP A 161 8.34 -7.80 -12.22
CA ASP A 161 8.07 -6.50 -12.84
C ASP A 161 8.56 -5.32 -11.99
N ASN A 162 9.03 -5.58 -10.78
CA ASN A 162 9.42 -4.58 -9.79
C ASN A 162 10.88 -4.75 -9.33
N PRO A 163 11.88 -4.38 -10.17
CA PRO A 163 13.29 -4.42 -9.77
C PRO A 163 13.58 -3.67 -8.47
N CYS A 164 12.83 -2.59 -8.17
CA CYS A 164 12.95 -1.85 -6.91
C CYS A 164 12.75 -2.70 -5.64
N TRP A 165 12.16 -3.89 -5.76
CA TRP A 165 11.98 -4.87 -4.69
C TRP A 165 12.67 -6.19 -5.00
N GLY A 166 12.55 -6.68 -6.25
CA GLY A 166 13.02 -7.99 -6.68
C GLY A 166 14.52 -8.14 -6.67
N ALA A 167 15.24 -7.13 -7.17
CA ALA A 167 16.69 -7.20 -7.28
C ALA A 167 17.38 -7.30 -5.91
N ALA A 168 16.92 -6.53 -4.93
CA ALA A 168 17.44 -6.62 -3.56
C ALA A 168 17.11 -7.96 -2.89
N LYS A 169 15.91 -8.51 -3.14
CA LYS A 169 15.52 -9.84 -2.65
C LYS A 169 16.45 -10.91 -3.19
N GLU A 170 16.80 -10.88 -4.46
CA GLU A 170 17.73 -11.82 -5.07
C GLU A 170 19.13 -11.74 -4.42
N VAL A 171 19.61 -10.54 -4.09
CA VAL A 171 20.87 -10.37 -3.35
C VAL A 171 20.78 -11.03 -1.99
N VAL A 172 19.74 -10.75 -1.20
CA VAL A 172 19.57 -11.30 0.16
C VAL A 172 19.48 -12.83 0.13
N LEU A 173 18.81 -13.42 -0.85
CA LEU A 173 18.68 -14.88 -1.03
C LEU A 173 19.99 -15.58 -1.39
N ARG A 174 21.07 -14.88 -1.75
CA ARG A 174 22.41 -15.47 -1.88
C ARG A 174 23.05 -15.77 -0.52
N HIS A 175 22.63 -15.06 0.51
CA HIS A 175 23.19 -15.11 1.87
C HIS A 175 22.31 -15.85 2.86
N LEU A 176 20.99 -15.79 2.66
CA LEU A 176 19.97 -16.31 3.57
C LEU A 176 18.99 -17.22 2.81
N PRO A 177 18.49 -18.29 3.44
CA PRO A 177 17.46 -19.12 2.82
C PRO A 177 16.17 -18.32 2.65
N PRO A 178 15.28 -18.73 1.72
CA PRO A 178 13.94 -18.18 1.66
C PRO A 178 13.20 -18.42 2.99
N PRO A 179 12.26 -17.52 3.36
CA PRO A 179 11.42 -17.71 4.54
C PRO A 179 10.75 -19.09 4.51
N GLY A 180 10.69 -19.74 5.66
CA GLY A 180 9.97 -21.02 5.79
C GLY A 180 8.45 -20.80 5.80
N ASP A 181 7.69 -21.87 5.55
CA ASP A 181 6.22 -21.85 5.57
C ASP A 181 5.64 -21.49 6.95
N GLN A 182 6.47 -21.47 7.99
CA GLN A 182 6.13 -21.12 9.38
C GLN A 182 6.54 -19.68 9.72
N GLY A 183 7.00 -18.90 8.76
CA GLY A 183 7.41 -17.50 8.97
C GLY A 183 6.25 -16.65 9.48
N SER A 184 6.49 -15.90 10.54
CA SER A 184 5.52 -14.93 11.07
C SER A 184 5.49 -13.70 10.19
N THR A 185 4.65 -13.68 9.15
CA THR A 185 4.50 -12.55 8.24
C THR A 185 3.49 -11.53 8.76
N CYS A 186 3.66 -10.25 8.36
CA CYS A 186 2.72 -9.19 8.66
C CYS A 186 1.57 -9.12 7.64
N GLY A 187 1.09 -10.24 7.16
CA GLY A 187 0.02 -10.37 6.17
C GLY A 187 0.48 -10.99 4.85
N PRO A 188 -0.43 -11.05 3.86
CA PRO A 188 -0.15 -11.68 2.56
C PRO A 188 0.99 -10.99 1.78
N GLY A 189 1.26 -9.73 2.12
CA GLY A 189 2.37 -8.96 1.56
C GLY A 189 2.05 -8.20 0.28
N PRO A 190 3.01 -7.38 -0.19
CA PRO A 190 2.79 -6.38 -1.25
C PRO A 190 2.45 -6.98 -2.63
N PHE A 191 2.68 -8.28 -2.83
CA PHE A 191 2.46 -8.95 -4.11
C PHE A 191 1.28 -9.94 -4.10
N SER A 192 0.39 -9.86 -3.11
CA SER A 192 -0.79 -10.72 -3.00
C SER A 192 -1.82 -10.47 -4.11
N MET A 193 -1.79 -9.29 -4.72
CA MET A 193 -2.65 -8.84 -5.82
C MET A 193 -1.81 -8.51 -7.06
N ALA A 194 -0.88 -9.38 -7.43
CA ALA A 194 0.09 -9.09 -8.48
C ALA A 194 -0.36 -9.48 -9.89
N SER A 195 -1.38 -10.33 -10.02
CA SER A 195 -1.85 -10.83 -11.31
C SER A 195 -3.27 -10.37 -11.62
N GLU A 196 -3.51 -10.04 -12.89
CA GLU A 196 -4.85 -9.68 -13.39
C GLU A 196 -5.90 -10.75 -13.08
N GLU A 197 -5.54 -12.02 -13.20
CA GLU A 197 -6.45 -13.14 -12.92
C GLU A 197 -6.88 -13.16 -11.45
N THR A 198 -5.91 -13.02 -10.53
CA THR A 198 -6.17 -12.98 -9.09
C THR A 198 -7.03 -11.76 -8.72
N ASP A 199 -6.69 -10.59 -9.23
CA ASP A 199 -7.39 -9.35 -8.93
C ASP A 199 -8.83 -9.37 -9.42
N ARG A 200 -9.05 -9.88 -10.63
CA ARG A 200 -10.38 -10.08 -11.21
C ARG A 200 -11.21 -11.04 -10.35
N ALA A 201 -10.65 -12.20 -10.00
CA ALA A 201 -11.32 -13.18 -9.17
C ALA A 201 -11.69 -12.63 -7.77
N MET A 202 -10.81 -11.84 -7.14
CA MET A 202 -11.08 -11.18 -5.86
C MET A 202 -12.20 -10.15 -5.95
N LEU A 203 -12.21 -9.32 -7.00
CA LEU A 203 -13.25 -8.32 -7.23
C LEU A 203 -14.61 -8.96 -7.50
N GLU A 204 -14.66 -10.00 -8.34
CA GLU A 204 -15.88 -10.76 -8.61
C GLU A 204 -16.41 -11.45 -7.33
N ALA A 205 -15.53 -12.08 -6.54
CA ALA A 205 -15.90 -12.69 -5.25
C ALA A 205 -16.39 -11.66 -4.23
N ALA A 206 -15.96 -10.39 -4.34
CA ALA A 206 -16.45 -9.31 -3.51
C ALA A 206 -17.79 -8.71 -3.96
N GLY A 207 -18.28 -9.08 -5.17
CA GLY A 207 -19.59 -8.67 -5.70
C GLY A 207 -19.51 -7.64 -6.83
N PHE A 208 -18.33 -7.23 -7.27
CA PHE A 208 -18.18 -6.33 -8.41
C PHE A 208 -18.45 -7.08 -9.72
N SER A 209 -19.24 -6.45 -10.62
CA SER A 209 -19.69 -7.07 -11.86
C SER A 209 -18.87 -6.67 -13.08
N GLU A 210 -18.25 -5.50 -13.06
CA GLU A 210 -17.55 -4.92 -14.20
C GLU A 210 -16.14 -4.49 -13.77
N VAL A 211 -15.14 -5.20 -14.28
CA VAL A 211 -13.74 -4.78 -14.16
C VAL A 211 -13.40 -4.02 -15.44
N GLU A 212 -13.47 -2.69 -15.40
CA GLU A 212 -13.38 -1.82 -16.58
C GLU A 212 -11.95 -1.51 -17.02
N VAL A 213 -11.04 -1.31 -16.06
CA VAL A 213 -9.68 -0.85 -16.37
C VAL A 213 -8.66 -1.71 -15.67
N PHE A 214 -7.78 -2.31 -16.47
CA PHE A 214 -6.50 -2.83 -16.04
C PHE A 214 -5.41 -2.08 -16.80
N LYS A 215 -4.86 -1.04 -16.16
CA LYS A 215 -3.79 -0.24 -16.74
C LYS A 215 -2.48 -0.56 -16.04
N ARG A 216 -1.50 -0.97 -16.82
CA ARG A 216 -0.12 -1.06 -16.37
C ARG A 216 0.46 0.36 -16.24
N ILE A 217 1.07 0.64 -15.09
CA ILE A 217 1.80 1.88 -14.84
C ILE A 217 3.24 1.51 -14.50
N ASP A 218 4.15 1.86 -15.40
CA ASP A 218 5.58 1.75 -15.17
C ASP A 218 6.14 3.11 -14.76
N ALA A 219 6.94 3.13 -13.70
CA ALA A 219 7.56 4.34 -13.19
C ALA A 219 8.94 4.03 -12.58
N GLU A 220 9.77 5.05 -12.45
CA GLU A 220 10.99 4.97 -11.63
C GLU A 220 10.68 5.56 -10.25
N VAL A 221 11.08 4.82 -9.22
CA VAL A 221 10.87 5.19 -7.82
C VAL A 221 12.20 5.42 -7.12
N CYS A 222 12.23 6.40 -6.24
CA CYS A 222 13.39 6.69 -5.40
C CYS A 222 13.46 5.67 -4.26
N VAL A 223 14.53 4.91 -4.19
CA VAL A 223 14.77 3.93 -3.11
C VAL A 223 15.76 4.44 -2.06
N GLY A 224 16.32 5.63 -2.24
CA GLY A 224 17.19 6.31 -1.30
C GLY A 224 17.74 7.61 -1.86
N VAL A 225 17.95 8.62 -1.02
CA VAL A 225 18.59 9.89 -1.42
C VAL A 225 20.09 9.73 -1.61
N ASP A 226 20.66 8.65 -1.06
CA ASP A 226 22.03 8.21 -1.20
C ASP A 226 22.12 6.67 -1.11
N LEU A 227 23.33 6.12 -1.28
CA LEU A 227 23.53 4.66 -1.24
C LEU A 227 23.22 4.06 0.13
N GLU A 228 23.60 4.70 1.22
CA GLU A 228 23.39 4.18 2.57
C GLU A 228 21.90 4.10 2.88
N GLN A 229 21.13 5.14 2.54
CA GLN A 229 19.69 5.12 2.73
C GLN A 229 19.02 4.08 1.83
N ALA A 230 19.47 3.91 0.60
CA ALA A 230 18.95 2.90 -0.31
C ALA A 230 19.18 1.47 0.24
N ILE A 231 20.38 1.19 0.75
CA ILE A 231 20.69 -0.09 1.40
C ILE A 231 19.78 -0.30 2.64
N ASP A 232 19.69 0.70 3.52
CA ASP A 232 18.84 0.64 4.70
C ASP A 232 17.37 0.41 4.35
N TYR A 233 16.86 1.10 3.33
CA TYR A 233 15.50 0.93 2.84
C TYR A 233 15.23 -0.51 2.41
N GLN A 234 16.12 -1.13 1.65
CA GLN A 234 15.97 -2.51 1.19
C GLN A 234 16.06 -3.54 2.33
N ILE A 235 16.90 -3.28 3.35
CA ILE A 235 17.07 -4.19 4.51
C ILE A 235 15.89 -4.08 5.50
N LEU A 236 15.21 -2.94 5.55
CA LEU A 236 14.19 -2.69 6.57
C LEU A 236 12.76 -2.77 6.02
N VAL A 237 12.57 -2.48 4.71
CA VAL A 237 11.26 -2.42 4.09
C VAL A 237 11.16 -3.45 2.96
N GLY A 238 9.97 -3.97 2.74
CA GLY A 238 9.70 -4.90 1.65
C GLY A 238 10.24 -6.33 1.85
N PRO A 239 10.22 -7.13 0.77
CA PRO A 239 10.51 -8.57 0.85
C PRO A 239 11.91 -8.91 1.37
N SER A 240 12.90 -8.10 1.07
CA SER A 240 14.28 -8.30 1.54
C SER A 240 14.39 -8.15 3.05
N GLY A 241 13.72 -7.14 3.59
CA GLY A 241 13.68 -6.88 5.02
C GLY A 241 13.02 -8.00 5.81
N GLU A 242 11.97 -8.60 5.27
CA GLU A 242 11.31 -9.75 5.89
C GLU A 242 12.23 -10.98 5.95
N ILE A 243 12.97 -11.30 4.89
CA ILE A 243 13.93 -12.41 4.88
C ILE A 243 15.00 -12.20 5.97
N VAL A 244 15.56 -10.99 6.05
CA VAL A 244 16.58 -10.67 7.06
C VAL A 244 15.99 -10.75 8.48
N ARG A 245 14.77 -10.26 8.70
CA ARG A 245 14.08 -10.30 9.98
C ARG A 245 13.80 -11.73 10.42
N GLU A 246 13.26 -12.55 9.53
CA GLU A 246 12.89 -13.95 9.84
C GLU A 246 14.11 -14.84 10.06
N ALA A 247 15.25 -14.53 9.44
CA ALA A 247 16.49 -15.23 9.68
C ALA A 247 17.11 -14.96 11.07
N GLY A 248 16.57 -14.01 11.85
CA GLY A 248 16.97 -13.74 13.22
C GLY A 248 18.48 -13.49 13.39
N GLU A 249 19.15 -14.25 14.27
CA GLU A 249 20.60 -14.11 14.52
C GLU A 249 21.44 -14.34 13.27
N GLU A 250 21.05 -15.29 12.41
CA GLU A 250 21.74 -15.55 11.15
C GLU A 250 21.64 -14.33 10.22
N GLY A 251 20.45 -13.72 10.14
CA GLY A 251 20.25 -12.48 9.42
C GLY A 251 21.18 -11.37 9.88
N GLN A 252 21.29 -11.19 11.20
CA GLN A 252 22.20 -10.19 11.79
C GLN A 252 23.67 -10.49 11.48
N ARG A 253 24.06 -11.75 11.56
CA ARG A 253 25.44 -12.19 11.26
C ARG A 253 25.82 -11.93 9.80
N LYS A 254 24.88 -12.07 8.87
CA LYS A 254 25.09 -11.89 7.42
C LYS A 254 24.93 -10.45 6.94
N LEU A 255 24.44 -9.54 7.79
CA LEU A 255 24.20 -8.14 7.39
C LEU A 255 25.43 -7.46 6.73
N PRO A 256 26.69 -7.60 7.20
CA PRO A 256 27.81 -6.93 6.55
C PRO A 256 28.01 -7.36 5.10
N GLU A 257 27.88 -8.67 4.82
CA GLU A 257 28.01 -9.22 3.47
C GLU A 257 26.83 -8.77 2.58
N ILE A 258 25.60 -8.85 3.11
CA ILE A 258 24.37 -8.38 2.43
C ILE A 258 24.46 -6.90 2.09
N ARG A 259 24.92 -6.06 3.03
CA ARG A 259 25.07 -4.61 2.79
C ARG A 259 26.10 -4.30 1.71
N SER A 260 27.20 -5.06 1.67
CA SER A 260 28.22 -4.91 0.62
C SER A 260 27.64 -5.19 -0.77
N ASP A 261 26.97 -6.34 -0.92
CA ASP A 261 26.39 -6.73 -2.21
C ASP A 261 25.23 -5.84 -2.63
N LEU A 262 24.42 -5.38 -1.68
CA LEU A 262 23.37 -4.37 -1.94
C LEU A 262 24.00 -3.03 -2.35
N GLY A 263 25.15 -2.64 -1.77
CA GLY A 263 25.89 -1.45 -2.16
C GLY A 263 26.33 -1.49 -3.62
N GLU A 264 26.86 -2.63 -4.07
CA GLU A 264 27.22 -2.84 -5.48
C GLU A 264 26.00 -2.76 -6.40
N LEU A 265 24.88 -3.38 -6.02
CA LEU A 265 23.61 -3.29 -6.76
C LEU A 265 23.12 -1.85 -6.85
N MET A 266 23.01 -1.16 -5.71
CA MET A 266 22.45 0.20 -5.65
C MET A 266 23.32 1.22 -6.38
N ALA A 267 24.65 1.03 -6.41
CA ALA A 267 25.57 1.89 -7.16
C ALA A 267 25.26 1.91 -8.66
N SER A 268 24.71 0.84 -9.22
CA SER A 268 24.29 0.80 -10.64
C SER A 268 23.08 1.65 -10.96
N TYR A 269 22.31 2.05 -9.93
CA TYR A 269 21.11 2.88 -10.03
C TYR A 269 21.30 4.29 -9.44
N LEU A 270 22.51 4.61 -8.97
CA LEU A 270 22.83 5.90 -8.39
C LEU A 270 22.86 7.01 -9.46
N ARG A 271 22.17 8.10 -9.16
CA ARG A 271 22.14 9.35 -9.93
C ARG A 271 22.55 10.52 -9.04
N THR A 272 22.59 11.72 -9.59
CA THR A 272 22.96 12.96 -8.85
C THR A 272 21.95 13.32 -7.75
N ASP A 273 20.72 12.84 -7.86
CA ASP A 273 19.57 13.18 -6.98
C ASP A 273 19.05 11.98 -6.17
N GLY A 274 19.75 10.85 -6.20
CA GLY A 274 19.40 9.66 -5.43
C GLY A 274 19.55 8.36 -6.19
N VAL A 275 19.03 7.28 -5.61
CA VAL A 275 19.02 5.94 -6.21
C VAL A 275 17.62 5.67 -6.74
N PHE A 276 17.47 5.47 -8.05
CA PHE A 276 16.18 5.30 -8.72
C PHE A 276 16.10 3.94 -9.40
N MET A 277 15.02 3.21 -9.14
CA MET A 277 14.81 1.87 -9.67
C MET A 277 13.46 1.72 -10.36
N PRO A 278 13.36 0.88 -11.39
CA PRO A 278 12.08 0.62 -12.07
C PRO A 278 11.06 -0.03 -11.15
N SER A 279 9.81 0.40 -11.31
CA SER A 279 8.64 -0.15 -10.62
C SER A 279 7.46 -0.30 -11.58
N SER A 280 6.52 -1.18 -11.24
CA SER A 280 5.33 -1.42 -12.06
C SER A 280 4.13 -1.77 -11.19
N THR A 281 2.98 -1.13 -11.48
CA THR A 281 1.72 -1.34 -10.76
C THR A 281 0.58 -1.62 -11.72
N TRP A 282 -0.50 -2.19 -11.20
CA TRP A 282 -1.82 -2.17 -11.82
C TRP A 282 -2.64 -1.02 -11.26
N ALA A 283 -3.27 -0.25 -12.15
CA ALA A 283 -4.44 0.56 -11.82
C ALA A 283 -5.69 -0.21 -12.23
N ILE A 284 -6.56 -0.47 -11.27
CA ILE A 284 -7.73 -1.33 -11.42
C ILE A 284 -8.98 -0.54 -11.08
N MET A 285 -10.02 -0.65 -11.89
CA MET A 285 -11.34 -0.11 -11.58
C MET A 285 -12.41 -1.17 -11.83
N ALA A 286 -13.34 -1.30 -10.89
CA ALA A 286 -14.51 -2.15 -11.04
C ALA A 286 -15.77 -1.47 -10.49
N ARG A 287 -16.95 -1.81 -11.02
CA ARG A 287 -18.22 -1.19 -10.65
C ARG A 287 -19.09 -2.09 -9.81
N LYS A 288 -19.86 -1.46 -8.93
CA LYS A 288 -21.02 -2.05 -8.31
C LYS A 288 -22.20 -1.95 -9.28
N GLY A 289 -22.76 -3.10 -9.64
CA GLY A 289 -23.96 -3.21 -10.47
C GLY A 289 -25.20 -2.61 -9.82
#